data_e5ae352cb7d4aacd73cfb82a15db39a1
#
_entry.id   e5ae352cb7d4aacd73cfb82a15db39a1
#
_cell.length_a   1.000
_cell.length_b   1.000
_cell.length_c   1.000
_cell.angle_alpha   90.00
_cell.angle_beta   90.00
_cell.angle_gamma   90.00
#
_symmetry.space_group_name_H-M   'P 1'
#
loop_
_entity.id
_entity.type
_entity.pdbx_description
1 polymer ?
#
loop_
_entity_poly.entity_id
_entity_poly.type
_entity_poly.pdbx_seq_one_letter_code
_entity_poly.pdbx_strand_id
1 'polypeptide(L)'
;DINGIEELKKVTSDKEGITIGATEKISVLEKNEDIINRFPALYEAFISMASISLRNMATLIGNLCNASPGADTAGPVICYGGSLLIKNHAGERRIKAEDFFAEGGKTVLEPNEIVTSVNIPAPAENTGAAFIKLSRVKADLAKISVSVVLTRENNLVGSCRIAMGSVAGKPLFLKEIGDGLVGKTLTKELIIETAEKISKAIKPRDGGNRTTAAYRIETSKIISRDALEQAWE
;
A
#
# COMPACT_ATOMS: atom_id res chain seq x y z
N ASP A 1 5.81 -19.62 15.77
CA ASP A 1 6.51 -19.45 14.48
C ASP A 1 5.81 -20.31 13.41
N ILE A 2 5.44 -19.67 12.28
CA ILE A 2 4.75 -20.32 11.15
C ILE A 2 5.66 -20.47 9.92
N ASN A 3 6.92 -20.10 10.02
CA ASN A 3 7.85 -20.13 8.88
C ASN A 3 8.12 -21.54 8.33
N GLY A 4 7.89 -22.59 9.13
CA GLY A 4 8.05 -24.00 8.74
C GLY A 4 6.86 -24.59 7.97
N ILE A 5 5.78 -23.84 7.78
CA ILE A 5 4.57 -24.31 7.09
C ILE A 5 4.73 -24.04 5.59
N GLU A 6 5.06 -25.06 4.81
CA GLU A 6 5.37 -24.92 3.37
C GLU A 6 4.17 -24.40 2.56
N GLU A 7 2.94 -24.76 2.93
CA GLU A 7 1.73 -24.30 2.26
C GLU A 7 1.54 -22.79 2.33
N LEU A 8 2.15 -22.14 3.34
CA LEU A 8 2.10 -20.68 3.51
C LEU A 8 3.19 -19.92 2.74
N LYS A 9 4.12 -20.61 2.07
CA LYS A 9 5.13 -19.99 1.17
C LYS A 9 4.65 -19.84 -0.26
N LYS A 10 3.48 -20.39 -0.60
CA LYS A 10 3.02 -20.47 -1.98
C LYS A 10 2.71 -19.09 -2.54
N VAL A 11 3.32 -18.76 -3.69
CA VAL A 11 2.95 -17.62 -4.55
C VAL A 11 2.34 -18.18 -5.83
N THR A 12 1.15 -17.74 -6.14
CA THR A 12 0.46 -18.10 -7.39
C THR A 12 0.02 -16.85 -8.12
N SER A 13 0.24 -16.82 -9.43
CA SER A 13 -0.15 -15.71 -10.29
C SER A 13 -0.87 -16.24 -11.51
N ASP A 14 -1.93 -15.57 -11.91
CA ASP A 14 -2.73 -15.85 -13.10
C ASP A 14 -3.30 -14.54 -13.68
N LYS A 15 -4.22 -14.68 -14.64
CA LYS A 15 -4.90 -13.51 -15.25
C LYS A 15 -5.77 -12.71 -14.27
N GLU A 16 -6.21 -13.32 -13.18
CA GLU A 16 -7.08 -12.68 -12.17
C GLU A 16 -6.29 -11.92 -11.11
N GLY A 17 -5.00 -12.23 -10.95
CA GLY A 17 -4.14 -11.54 -10.01
C GLY A 17 -3.01 -12.39 -9.44
N ILE A 18 -2.55 -12.00 -8.25
CA ILE A 18 -1.50 -12.71 -7.52
C ILE A 18 -1.97 -13.02 -6.10
N THR A 19 -1.71 -14.24 -5.66
CA THR A 19 -1.92 -14.67 -4.27
C THR A 19 -0.57 -14.98 -3.64
N ILE A 20 -0.27 -14.33 -2.52
CA ILE A 20 1.00 -14.42 -1.79
C ILE A 20 0.73 -15.02 -0.42
N GLY A 21 1.40 -16.14 -0.11
CA GLY A 21 1.32 -16.82 1.17
C GLY A 21 2.01 -16.08 2.31
N ALA A 22 1.62 -16.40 3.54
CA ALA A 22 2.00 -15.63 4.73
C ALA A 22 3.49 -15.63 5.04
N THR A 23 4.21 -16.67 4.68
CA THR A 23 5.62 -16.85 5.05
C THR A 23 6.60 -16.53 3.90
N GLU A 24 6.08 -16.12 2.72
CA GLU A 24 6.95 -15.75 1.61
C GLU A 24 7.73 -14.47 1.91
N LYS A 25 9.03 -14.52 1.65
CA LYS A 25 9.96 -13.42 1.99
C LYS A 25 9.91 -12.29 0.98
N ILE A 26 10.01 -11.07 1.46
CA ILE A 26 10.05 -9.88 0.60
C ILE A 26 11.24 -9.94 -0.37
N SER A 27 12.38 -10.49 0.05
CA SER A 27 13.54 -10.68 -0.82
C SER A 27 13.32 -11.67 -1.97
N VAL A 28 12.31 -12.51 -1.91
CA VAL A 28 11.86 -13.37 -3.02
C VAL A 28 10.85 -12.61 -3.87
N LEU A 29 9.88 -11.94 -3.22
CA LEU A 29 8.83 -11.17 -3.90
C LEU A 29 9.39 -10.00 -4.73
N GLU A 30 10.43 -9.32 -4.27
CA GLU A 30 11.09 -8.23 -5.01
C GLU A 30 11.81 -8.68 -6.29
N LYS A 31 11.93 -9.99 -6.52
CA LYS A 31 12.51 -10.59 -7.73
C LYS A 31 11.47 -11.29 -8.61
N ASN A 32 10.22 -11.28 -8.17
CA ASN A 32 9.15 -11.94 -8.91
C ASN A 32 8.74 -11.08 -10.11
N GLU A 33 8.85 -11.65 -11.32
CA GLU A 33 8.61 -10.94 -12.58
C GLU A 33 7.16 -10.45 -12.71
N ASP A 34 6.17 -11.19 -12.22
CA ASP A 34 4.78 -10.74 -12.23
C ASP A 34 4.58 -9.50 -11.35
N ILE A 35 5.24 -9.46 -10.18
CA ILE A 35 5.18 -8.29 -9.30
C ILE A 35 5.86 -7.10 -9.94
N ILE A 36 7.04 -7.29 -10.52
CA ILE A 36 7.81 -6.23 -11.20
C ILE A 36 6.99 -5.63 -12.34
N ASN A 37 6.40 -6.48 -13.18
CA ASN A 37 5.75 -6.05 -14.42
C ASN A 37 4.30 -5.59 -14.23
N ARG A 38 3.56 -6.17 -13.27
CA ARG A 38 2.12 -5.94 -13.12
C ARG A 38 1.74 -5.09 -11.92
N PHE A 39 2.62 -5.00 -10.89
CA PHE A 39 2.33 -4.32 -9.63
C PHE A 39 3.46 -3.34 -9.24
N PRO A 40 3.81 -2.36 -10.11
CA PRO A 40 4.98 -1.51 -9.91
C PRO A 40 4.97 -0.76 -8.57
N ALA A 41 3.84 -0.24 -8.08
CA ALA A 41 3.79 0.41 -6.78
C ALA A 41 4.09 -0.56 -5.61
N LEU A 42 3.73 -1.83 -5.72
CA LEU A 42 4.07 -2.85 -4.72
C LEU A 42 5.55 -3.22 -4.79
N TYR A 43 6.10 -3.35 -6.00
CA TYR A 43 7.53 -3.56 -6.22
C TYR A 43 8.36 -2.43 -5.61
N GLU A 44 8.03 -1.17 -5.89
CA GLU A 44 8.71 0.00 -5.33
C GLU A 44 8.64 0.02 -3.79
N ALA A 45 7.51 -0.38 -3.20
CA ALA A 45 7.38 -0.52 -1.76
C ALA A 45 8.34 -1.59 -1.21
N PHE A 46 8.49 -2.74 -1.88
CA PHE A 46 9.40 -3.80 -1.45
C PHE A 46 10.85 -3.33 -1.47
N ILE A 47 11.32 -2.77 -2.58
CA ILE A 47 12.73 -2.36 -2.72
C ILE A 47 13.10 -1.15 -1.87
N SER A 48 12.11 -0.35 -1.45
CA SER A 48 12.29 0.80 -0.54
C SER A 48 12.19 0.43 0.93
N MET A 49 11.72 -0.79 1.24
CA MET A 49 11.51 -1.23 2.62
C MET A 49 12.81 -1.71 3.24
N ALA A 50 13.19 -1.10 4.36
CA ALA A 50 14.28 -1.54 5.24
C ALA A 50 15.60 -1.90 4.50
N SER A 51 16.48 -2.67 5.14
CA SER A 51 17.69 -3.22 4.55
C SER A 51 17.45 -4.57 3.86
N ILE A 52 18.36 -4.98 2.97
CA ILE A 52 18.33 -6.31 2.35
C ILE A 52 18.26 -7.42 3.40
N SER A 53 19.03 -7.31 4.48
CA SER A 53 19.03 -8.31 5.56
C SER A 53 17.65 -8.42 6.22
N LEU A 54 16.95 -7.31 6.43
CA LEU A 54 15.59 -7.32 6.97
C LEU A 54 14.60 -7.90 5.97
N ARG A 55 14.69 -7.59 4.68
CA ARG A 55 13.82 -8.17 3.65
C ARG A 55 14.00 -9.67 3.47
N ASN A 56 15.17 -10.22 3.79
CA ASN A 56 15.40 -11.67 3.84
C ASN A 56 14.63 -12.38 4.97
N MET A 57 14.19 -11.65 5.97
CA MET A 57 13.41 -12.17 7.10
C MET A 57 11.94 -11.75 7.05
N ALA A 58 11.67 -10.55 6.60
CA ALA A 58 10.34 -9.98 6.54
C ALA A 58 9.45 -10.65 5.49
N THR A 59 8.15 -10.69 5.77
CA THR A 59 7.11 -11.12 4.84
C THR A 59 6.13 -9.99 4.59
N LEU A 60 5.43 -10.02 3.45
CA LEU A 60 4.37 -9.06 3.15
C LEU A 60 3.30 -9.07 4.25
N ILE A 61 2.81 -10.26 4.60
CA ILE A 61 1.75 -10.41 5.60
C ILE A 61 2.25 -10.01 6.99
N GLY A 62 3.50 -10.32 7.34
CA GLY A 62 4.10 -9.85 8.59
C GLY A 62 4.13 -8.32 8.70
N ASN A 63 4.44 -7.63 7.59
CA ASN A 63 4.40 -6.16 7.54
C ASN A 63 2.97 -5.62 7.69
N LEU A 64 1.97 -6.24 7.04
CA LEU A 64 0.56 -5.85 7.17
C LEU A 64 0.05 -6.12 8.60
N CYS A 65 0.30 -7.31 9.16
CA CYS A 65 -0.15 -7.69 10.50
C CYS A 65 0.51 -6.87 11.63
N ASN A 66 1.73 -6.37 11.42
CA ASN A 66 2.37 -5.42 12.34
C ASN A 66 1.60 -4.10 12.42
N ALA A 67 0.76 -3.80 11.44
CA ALA A 67 -0.18 -2.68 11.37
C ALA A 67 0.43 -1.30 11.68
N SER A 68 1.74 -1.13 11.47
CA SER A 68 2.37 0.18 11.62
C SER A 68 1.71 1.19 10.69
N PRO A 69 1.38 2.40 11.17
CA PRO A 69 0.91 3.47 10.28
C PRO A 69 1.86 3.80 9.12
N GLY A 70 3.14 3.47 9.28
CA GLY A 70 4.18 3.63 8.26
C GLY A 70 4.58 2.32 7.58
N ALA A 71 3.71 1.31 7.55
CA ALA A 71 3.93 0.07 6.81
C ALA A 71 3.98 0.36 5.30
N ASP A 72 5.17 0.22 4.71
CA ASP A 72 5.42 0.60 3.31
C ASP A 72 4.52 -0.18 2.32
N THR A 73 4.20 -1.45 2.62
CA THR A 73 3.41 -2.30 1.72
C THR A 73 1.90 -2.14 1.86
N ALA A 74 1.41 -1.51 2.94
CA ALA A 74 -0.02 -1.37 3.18
C ALA A 74 -0.72 -0.50 2.13
N GLY A 75 -0.10 0.64 1.78
CA GLY A 75 -0.64 1.55 0.76
C GLY A 75 -0.85 0.88 -0.60
N PRO A 76 0.19 0.26 -1.21
CA PRO A 76 0.02 -0.45 -2.47
C PRO A 76 -1.03 -1.56 -2.42
N VAL A 77 -1.03 -2.40 -1.38
CA VAL A 77 -2.02 -3.49 -1.25
C VAL A 77 -3.45 -2.93 -1.18
N ILE A 78 -3.67 -1.83 -0.45
CA ILE A 78 -4.95 -1.13 -0.43
C ILE A 78 -5.30 -0.60 -1.83
N CYS A 79 -4.38 0.09 -2.50
CA CYS A 79 -4.65 0.73 -3.79
C CYS A 79 -4.92 -0.27 -4.91
N TYR A 80 -4.28 -1.43 -4.92
CA TYR A 80 -4.63 -2.52 -5.83
C TYR A 80 -5.91 -3.28 -5.45
N GLY A 81 -6.60 -2.92 -4.36
CA GLY A 81 -7.81 -3.60 -3.92
C GLY A 81 -7.57 -4.98 -3.32
N GLY A 82 -6.41 -5.18 -2.73
CA GLY A 82 -6.01 -6.45 -2.12
C GLY A 82 -6.96 -6.90 -1.01
N SER A 83 -7.02 -8.21 -0.79
CA SER A 83 -7.80 -8.85 0.29
C SER A 83 -6.98 -9.91 1.02
N LEU A 84 -7.20 -10.04 2.31
CA LEU A 84 -6.51 -10.99 3.18
C LEU A 84 -7.41 -12.17 3.51
N LEU A 85 -6.88 -13.40 3.38
CA LEU A 85 -7.54 -14.61 3.84
C LEU A 85 -7.11 -14.89 5.28
N ILE A 86 -8.08 -14.90 6.17
CA ILE A 86 -7.91 -15.11 7.60
C ILE A 86 -8.49 -16.48 7.95
N LYS A 87 -7.77 -17.26 8.75
CA LYS A 87 -8.19 -18.59 9.18
C LYS A 87 -8.08 -18.76 10.69
N ASN A 88 -8.95 -19.60 11.23
CA ASN A 88 -8.87 -20.14 12.57
C ASN A 88 -9.39 -21.60 12.57
N HIS A 89 -9.51 -22.22 13.74
CA HIS A 89 -10.01 -23.59 13.90
C HIS A 89 -11.48 -23.79 13.51
N ALA A 90 -12.28 -22.69 13.45
CA ALA A 90 -13.71 -22.74 13.12
C ALA A 90 -13.99 -22.49 11.62
N GLY A 91 -13.02 -21.99 10.88
CA GLY A 91 -13.20 -21.68 9.45
C GLY A 91 -12.28 -20.59 8.92
N GLU A 92 -12.73 -19.98 7.83
CA GLU A 92 -11.99 -18.91 7.17
C GLU A 92 -12.91 -17.74 6.79
N ARG A 93 -12.34 -16.54 6.75
CA ARG A 93 -12.99 -15.34 6.25
C ARG A 93 -12.03 -14.50 5.42
N ARG A 94 -12.57 -13.70 4.53
CA ARG A 94 -11.81 -12.76 3.70
C ARG A 94 -12.17 -11.33 4.06
N ILE A 95 -11.16 -10.45 4.15
CA ILE A 95 -11.34 -9.03 4.40
C ILE A 95 -10.58 -8.21 3.38
N LYS A 96 -11.11 -7.07 2.96
CA LYS A 96 -10.37 -6.12 2.12
C LYS A 96 -9.24 -5.48 2.92
N ALA A 97 -8.12 -5.18 2.27
CA ALA A 97 -6.98 -4.56 2.92
C ALA A 97 -7.30 -3.17 3.51
N GLU A 98 -8.21 -2.44 2.90
CA GLU A 98 -8.68 -1.14 3.38
C GLU A 98 -9.42 -1.22 4.73
N ASP A 99 -10.03 -2.36 5.03
CA ASP A 99 -10.79 -2.62 6.27
C ASP A 99 -9.98 -3.40 7.33
N PHE A 100 -8.74 -3.80 6.99
CA PHE A 100 -7.94 -4.66 7.87
C PHE A 100 -7.29 -3.92 9.04
N PHE A 101 -7.01 -2.62 8.89
CA PHE A 101 -6.27 -1.83 9.86
C PHE A 101 -7.21 -1.09 10.81
N ALA A 102 -6.98 -1.24 12.12
CA ALA A 102 -7.62 -0.48 13.17
C ALA A 102 -6.69 0.63 13.69
N GLU A 103 -7.24 1.58 14.44
CA GLU A 103 -6.46 2.65 15.06
C GLU A 103 -5.41 2.13 16.06
N GLY A 104 -4.34 2.90 16.22
CA GLY A 104 -3.31 2.61 17.22
C GLY A 104 -2.35 1.47 16.84
N GLY A 105 -2.21 1.16 15.55
CA GLY A 105 -1.30 0.11 15.09
C GLY A 105 -1.85 -1.30 15.37
N LYS A 106 -3.15 -1.47 15.29
CA LYS A 106 -3.85 -2.74 15.47
C LYS A 106 -4.47 -3.22 14.16
N THR A 107 -4.81 -4.48 14.12
CA THR A 107 -5.61 -5.11 13.06
C THR A 107 -6.98 -5.52 13.60
N VAL A 108 -7.87 -5.93 12.71
CA VAL A 108 -9.18 -6.50 13.07
C VAL A 108 -9.13 -8.02 13.32
N LEU A 109 -7.93 -8.59 13.51
CA LEU A 109 -7.74 -9.99 13.82
C LEU A 109 -8.20 -10.29 15.25
N GLU A 110 -8.93 -11.38 15.41
CA GLU A 110 -9.23 -11.97 16.70
C GLU A 110 -8.01 -12.75 17.22
N PRO A 111 -7.89 -12.99 18.56
CA PRO A 111 -6.70 -13.62 19.14
C PRO A 111 -6.36 -15.02 18.59
N ASN A 112 -7.34 -15.74 18.05
CA ASN A 112 -7.20 -17.08 17.49
C ASN A 112 -7.16 -17.11 15.96
N GLU A 113 -7.02 -15.96 15.31
CA GLU A 113 -6.97 -15.82 13.85
C GLU A 113 -5.56 -15.61 13.35
N ILE A 114 -5.26 -16.17 12.17
CA ILE A 114 -4.04 -15.90 11.41
C ILE A 114 -4.38 -15.50 9.99
N VAL A 115 -3.60 -14.60 9.41
CA VAL A 115 -3.64 -14.33 7.98
C VAL A 115 -2.79 -15.39 7.26
N THR A 116 -3.38 -16.11 6.33
CA THR A 116 -2.70 -17.20 5.60
C THR A 116 -2.23 -16.77 4.20
N SER A 117 -2.91 -15.81 3.58
CA SER A 117 -2.53 -15.26 2.29
C SER A 117 -3.11 -13.86 2.08
N VAL A 118 -2.50 -13.13 1.17
CA VAL A 118 -3.07 -11.92 0.55
C VAL A 118 -3.28 -12.19 -0.94
N ASN A 119 -4.46 -11.85 -1.43
CA ASN A 119 -4.79 -11.85 -2.85
C ASN A 119 -4.84 -10.39 -3.33
N ILE A 120 -4.16 -10.12 -4.43
CA ILE A 120 -4.13 -8.80 -5.07
C ILE A 120 -4.65 -9.00 -6.50
N PRO A 121 -5.81 -8.42 -6.86
CA PRO A 121 -6.37 -8.57 -8.18
C PRO A 121 -5.46 -7.99 -9.26
N ALA A 122 -5.50 -8.57 -10.45
CA ALA A 122 -4.78 -8.04 -11.59
C ALA A 122 -5.26 -6.61 -11.88
N PRO A 123 -4.34 -5.66 -12.07
CA PRO A 123 -4.74 -4.35 -12.53
C PRO A 123 -5.37 -4.45 -13.92
N ALA A 124 -6.34 -3.58 -14.18
CA ALA A 124 -6.94 -3.46 -15.50
C ALA A 124 -5.90 -2.98 -16.53
N GLU A 125 -6.18 -3.16 -17.81
CA GLU A 125 -5.39 -2.54 -18.88
C GLU A 125 -5.36 -1.02 -18.69
N ASN A 126 -4.27 -0.38 -19.13
CA ASN A 126 -4.04 1.05 -18.96
C ASN A 126 -4.05 1.55 -17.49
N THR A 127 -3.67 0.68 -16.56
CA THR A 127 -3.46 1.06 -15.16
C THR A 127 -2.04 1.57 -14.97
N GLY A 128 -1.92 2.80 -14.48
CA GLY A 128 -0.68 3.33 -13.96
C GLY A 128 -0.65 3.28 -12.43
N ALA A 129 0.55 3.20 -11.87
CA ALA A 129 0.70 3.11 -10.43
C ALA A 129 2.02 3.70 -9.95
N ALA A 130 2.00 4.32 -8.77
CA ALA A 130 3.19 4.89 -8.14
C ALA A 130 3.20 4.62 -6.64
N PHE A 131 4.40 4.47 -6.10
CA PHE A 131 4.68 4.50 -4.66
C PHE A 131 5.84 5.44 -4.38
N ILE A 132 5.59 6.48 -3.60
CA ILE A 132 6.62 7.44 -3.19
C ILE A 132 6.76 7.43 -1.68
N LYS A 133 7.99 7.28 -1.21
CA LYS A 133 8.35 7.27 0.20
C LYS A 133 9.40 8.33 0.48
N LEU A 134 9.15 9.16 1.47
CA LEU A 134 10.16 10.04 2.05
C LEU A 134 10.67 9.49 3.37
N SER A 135 11.98 9.36 3.49
CA SER A 135 12.70 8.89 4.66
C SER A 135 14.04 9.62 4.78
N ARG A 136 14.75 9.48 5.90
CA ARG A 136 16.09 10.08 6.06
C ARG A 136 17.13 9.39 5.19
N VAL A 137 17.05 8.07 5.17
CA VAL A 137 17.86 7.19 4.32
C VAL A 137 16.96 6.08 3.79
N LYS A 138 17.32 5.45 2.67
CA LYS A 138 16.47 4.46 1.97
C LYS A 138 15.93 3.35 2.89
N ALA A 139 16.73 2.88 3.84
CA ALA A 139 16.35 1.78 4.75
C ALA A 139 15.54 2.24 5.99
N ASP A 140 15.31 3.53 6.17
CA ASP A 140 14.58 4.04 7.35
C ASP A 140 13.07 3.90 7.18
N LEU A 141 12.37 3.99 8.31
CA LEU A 141 10.89 4.06 8.29
C LEU A 141 10.43 5.34 7.60
N ALA A 142 9.33 5.23 6.87
CA ALA A 142 8.73 6.37 6.19
C ALA A 142 8.41 7.51 7.16
N LYS A 143 8.84 8.72 6.83
CA LYS A 143 8.28 9.94 7.41
C LYS A 143 6.87 10.18 6.88
N ILE A 144 6.69 9.88 5.61
CA ILE A 144 5.43 9.91 4.89
C ILE A 144 5.58 9.05 3.63
N SER A 145 4.52 8.38 3.21
CA SER A 145 4.45 7.68 1.93
C SER A 145 3.09 7.87 1.29
N VAL A 146 3.04 7.73 -0.03
CA VAL A 146 1.83 7.75 -0.83
C VAL A 146 1.87 6.63 -1.84
N SER A 147 0.72 6.00 -2.05
CA SER A 147 0.47 5.03 -3.11
C SER A 147 -0.69 5.53 -3.96
N VAL A 148 -0.54 5.46 -5.27
CA VAL A 148 -1.59 5.76 -6.24
C VAL A 148 -1.69 4.60 -7.22
N VAL A 149 -2.90 4.14 -7.49
CA VAL A 149 -3.22 3.22 -8.58
C VAL A 149 -4.43 3.80 -9.30
N LEU A 150 -4.29 4.06 -10.58
CA LEU A 150 -5.36 4.61 -11.39
C LEU A 150 -5.46 3.93 -12.76
N THR A 151 -6.66 3.83 -13.30
CA THR A 151 -6.89 3.38 -14.68
C THR A 151 -7.22 4.56 -15.57
N ARG A 152 -6.84 4.47 -16.85
CA ARG A 152 -7.16 5.45 -17.89
C ARG A 152 -8.17 4.87 -18.87
N GLU A 153 -9.21 5.63 -19.15
CA GLU A 153 -10.23 5.31 -20.14
C GLU A 153 -10.43 6.53 -21.03
N ASN A 154 -10.05 6.42 -22.32
CA ASN A 154 -10.20 7.52 -23.30
C ASN A 154 -9.66 8.86 -22.81
N ASN A 155 -8.47 8.88 -22.22
CA ASN A 155 -7.82 10.07 -21.64
C ASN A 155 -8.54 10.67 -20.41
N LEU A 156 -9.44 9.91 -19.80
CA LEU A 156 -10.08 10.22 -18.53
C LEU A 156 -9.64 9.24 -17.45
N VAL A 157 -9.75 9.63 -16.21
CA VAL A 157 -9.58 8.73 -15.07
C VAL A 157 -10.77 7.78 -15.01
N GLY A 158 -10.56 6.48 -15.24
CA GLY A 158 -11.57 5.44 -15.11
C GLY A 158 -11.76 5.02 -13.65
N SER A 159 -10.67 4.89 -12.91
CA SER A 159 -10.66 4.69 -11.46
C SER A 159 -9.39 5.31 -10.85
N CYS A 160 -9.45 5.70 -9.58
CA CYS A 160 -8.26 6.16 -8.85
C CYS A 160 -8.37 5.76 -7.39
N ARG A 161 -7.31 5.12 -6.88
CA ARG A 161 -7.20 4.72 -5.49
C ARG A 161 -5.92 5.33 -4.91
N ILE A 162 -6.06 6.03 -3.80
CA ILE A 162 -4.97 6.76 -3.14
C ILE A 162 -4.90 6.32 -1.69
N ALA A 163 -3.71 5.92 -1.24
CA ALA A 163 -3.48 5.60 0.16
C ALA A 163 -2.18 6.26 0.66
N MET A 164 -2.17 6.63 1.93
CA MET A 164 -1.03 7.29 2.55
C MET A 164 -0.58 6.56 3.83
N GLY A 165 0.72 6.50 4.02
CA GLY A 165 1.36 5.98 5.23
C GLY A 165 1.94 7.10 6.10
N SER A 166 2.02 6.86 7.40
CA SER A 166 2.58 7.75 8.43
C SER A 166 1.85 9.08 8.63
N VAL A 167 0.60 9.21 8.20
CA VAL A 167 -0.20 10.46 8.26
C VAL A 167 -1.43 10.37 9.16
N ALA A 168 -1.68 9.22 9.74
CA ALA A 168 -2.80 8.95 10.66
C ALA A 168 -2.40 7.87 11.67
N GLY A 169 -3.32 7.40 12.50
CA GLY A 169 -3.09 6.29 13.44
C GLY A 169 -2.99 4.91 12.78
N LYS A 170 -3.35 4.82 11.49
CA LYS A 170 -3.27 3.63 10.62
C LYS A 170 -2.96 4.05 9.18
N PRO A 171 -2.63 3.12 8.26
CA PRO A 171 -2.61 3.42 6.83
C PRO A 171 -3.94 4.04 6.40
N LEU A 172 -3.89 5.18 5.71
CA LEU A 172 -5.06 5.98 5.38
C LEU A 172 -5.46 5.78 3.92
N PHE A 173 -6.65 5.22 3.68
CA PHE A 173 -7.24 5.14 2.34
C PHE A 173 -8.11 6.38 2.07
N LEU A 174 -7.81 7.10 1.00
CA LEU A 174 -8.45 8.37 0.62
C LEU A 174 -9.48 8.15 -0.49
N LYS A 175 -10.45 7.25 -0.24
CA LYS A 175 -11.43 6.79 -1.22
C LYS A 175 -12.16 7.94 -1.90
N GLU A 176 -12.75 8.86 -1.13
CA GLU A 176 -13.55 9.97 -1.67
C GLU A 176 -12.74 10.92 -2.56
N ILE A 177 -11.44 11.10 -2.26
CA ILE A 177 -10.56 11.94 -3.08
C ILE A 177 -10.26 11.25 -4.41
N GLY A 178 -9.99 9.95 -4.39
CA GLY A 178 -9.79 9.14 -5.60
C GLY A 178 -11.05 9.09 -6.47
N ASP A 179 -12.20 8.78 -5.87
CA ASP A 179 -13.50 8.75 -6.57
C ASP A 179 -13.82 10.11 -7.21
N GLY A 180 -13.43 11.21 -6.59
CA GLY A 180 -13.61 12.57 -7.11
C GLY A 180 -12.83 12.89 -8.38
N LEU A 181 -11.89 12.04 -8.80
CA LEU A 181 -11.13 12.18 -10.05
C LEU A 181 -11.77 11.42 -11.21
N VAL A 182 -12.63 10.45 -10.94
CA VAL A 182 -13.25 9.60 -11.98
C VAL A 182 -14.03 10.45 -12.99
N GLY A 183 -13.84 10.12 -14.26
CA GLY A 183 -14.45 10.82 -15.40
C GLY A 183 -13.80 12.15 -15.77
N LYS A 184 -12.70 12.52 -15.13
CA LYS A 184 -11.97 13.77 -15.42
C LYS A 184 -10.66 13.50 -16.14
N THR A 185 -10.21 14.44 -16.96
CA THR A 185 -8.83 14.48 -17.45
C THR A 185 -7.92 14.95 -16.33
N LEU A 186 -6.85 14.22 -16.05
CA LEU A 186 -5.91 14.57 -14.97
C LEU A 186 -4.94 15.67 -15.46
N THR A 187 -5.39 16.92 -15.42
CA THR A 187 -4.56 18.09 -15.75
C THR A 187 -3.65 18.46 -14.59
N LYS A 188 -2.62 19.27 -14.86
CA LYS A 188 -1.73 19.78 -13.81
C LYS A 188 -2.47 20.55 -12.71
N GLU A 189 -3.47 21.34 -13.09
CA GLU A 189 -4.29 22.10 -12.16
C GLU A 189 -5.11 21.16 -11.25
N LEU A 190 -5.72 20.12 -11.83
CA LEU A 190 -6.48 19.12 -11.07
C LEU A 190 -5.58 18.31 -10.14
N ILE A 191 -4.35 17.99 -10.55
CA ILE A 191 -3.35 17.32 -9.71
C ILE A 191 -3.00 18.20 -8.50
N ILE A 192 -2.72 19.48 -8.70
CA ILE A 192 -2.43 20.44 -7.63
C ILE A 192 -3.62 20.56 -6.67
N GLU A 193 -4.83 20.74 -7.19
CA GLU A 193 -6.06 20.79 -6.37
C GLU A 193 -6.25 19.52 -5.54
N THR A 194 -6.00 18.36 -6.15
CA THR A 194 -6.11 17.06 -5.48
C THR A 194 -5.08 16.93 -4.35
N ALA A 195 -3.83 17.33 -4.59
CA ALA A 195 -2.78 17.33 -3.58
C ALA A 195 -3.11 18.25 -2.39
N GLU A 196 -3.74 19.39 -2.64
CA GLU A 196 -4.26 20.27 -1.57
C GLU A 196 -5.41 19.61 -0.78
N LYS A 197 -6.32 18.90 -1.45
CA LYS A 197 -7.37 18.12 -0.76
C LYS A 197 -6.78 17.02 0.12
N ILE A 198 -5.78 16.30 -0.38
CA ILE A 198 -5.06 15.28 0.38
C ILE A 198 -4.43 15.89 1.63
N SER A 199 -3.72 17.02 1.50
CA SER A 199 -3.05 17.67 2.63
C SER A 199 -4.01 18.12 3.75
N LYS A 200 -5.27 18.42 3.41
CA LYS A 200 -6.32 18.78 4.36
C LYS A 200 -7.01 17.56 5.00
N ALA A 201 -6.97 16.41 4.33
CA ALA A 201 -7.59 15.17 4.82
C ALA A 201 -6.73 14.40 5.82
N ILE A 202 -5.41 14.59 5.81
CA ILE A 202 -4.49 13.89 6.69
C ILE A 202 -4.46 14.53 8.09
N LYS A 203 -4.23 13.68 9.11
CA LYS A 203 -4.11 14.10 10.52
C LYS A 203 -2.87 13.47 11.15
N PRO A 204 -1.68 13.88 10.72
CA PRO A 204 -0.44 13.35 11.26
C PRO A 204 -0.26 13.73 12.72
N ARG A 205 0.28 12.79 13.51
CA ARG A 205 0.59 13.06 14.92
C ARG A 205 1.75 14.02 15.03
N ASP A 206 1.65 14.97 15.96
CA ASP A 206 2.79 15.70 16.51
C ASP A 206 3.48 14.84 17.58
N GLY A 207 4.79 15.00 17.67
CA GLY A 207 5.58 14.32 18.69
C GLY A 207 6.18 12.99 18.19
N GLY A 208 7.44 13.02 17.99
CA GLY A 208 8.29 11.90 17.59
C GLY A 208 9.59 12.46 17.03
N ASN A 209 10.69 11.76 17.29
CA ASN A 209 12.03 12.21 16.90
C ASN A 209 12.30 12.24 15.39
N ARG A 210 11.29 11.91 14.56
CA ARG A 210 11.49 11.73 13.12
C ARG A 210 11.06 12.90 12.27
N THR A 211 9.88 13.50 12.57
CA THR A 211 9.35 14.64 11.82
C THR A 211 8.12 15.26 12.52
N THR A 212 7.78 16.51 12.20
CA THR A 212 6.61 17.22 12.70
C THR A 212 5.37 16.96 11.86
N ALA A 213 4.18 17.22 12.40
CA ALA A 213 2.91 17.18 11.65
C ALA A 213 2.94 18.19 10.51
N ALA A 214 3.40 19.42 10.75
CA ALA A 214 3.51 20.48 9.74
C ALA A 214 4.37 20.03 8.53
N TYR A 215 5.52 19.41 8.78
CA TYR A 215 6.36 18.88 7.70
C TYR A 215 5.61 17.84 6.85
N ARG A 216 4.86 16.91 7.48
CA ARG A 216 4.09 15.89 6.75
C ARG A 216 2.96 16.51 5.93
N ILE A 217 2.29 17.54 6.45
CA ILE A 217 1.24 18.25 5.71
C ILE A 217 1.81 18.92 4.46
N GLU A 218 2.91 19.68 4.60
CA GLU A 218 3.50 20.35 3.45
C GLU A 218 4.10 19.35 2.44
N THR A 219 4.83 18.34 2.91
CA THR A 219 5.42 17.34 2.00
C THR A 219 4.37 16.44 1.34
N SER A 220 3.19 16.24 1.97
CA SER A 220 2.11 15.47 1.36
C SER A 220 1.65 16.05 0.03
N LYS A 221 1.63 17.39 -0.11
CA LYS A 221 1.27 18.07 -1.36
C LYS A 221 2.23 17.70 -2.49
N ILE A 222 3.53 17.71 -2.18
CA ILE A 222 4.58 17.43 -3.17
C ILE A 222 4.51 15.97 -3.63
N ILE A 223 4.61 15.02 -2.67
CA ILE A 223 4.65 13.60 -3.03
C ILE A 223 3.35 13.09 -3.65
N SER A 224 2.19 13.67 -3.27
CA SER A 224 0.92 13.29 -3.87
C SER A 224 0.80 13.79 -5.31
N ARG A 225 1.29 15.01 -5.60
CA ARG A 225 1.39 15.51 -6.97
C ARG A 225 2.29 14.61 -7.80
N ASP A 226 3.51 14.36 -7.33
CA ASP A 226 4.50 13.56 -8.05
C ASP A 226 3.98 12.12 -8.30
N ALA A 227 3.28 11.51 -7.31
CA ALA A 227 2.70 10.18 -7.46
C ALA A 227 1.52 10.14 -8.45
N LEU A 228 0.68 11.18 -8.47
CA LEU A 228 -0.41 11.30 -9.44
C LEU A 228 0.13 11.49 -10.87
N GLU A 229 1.16 12.33 -11.04
CA GLU A 229 1.84 12.53 -12.33
C GLU A 229 2.45 11.21 -12.81
N GLN A 230 3.25 10.55 -11.98
CA GLN A 230 3.89 9.27 -12.32
C GLN A 230 2.88 8.16 -12.65
N ALA A 231 1.76 8.08 -11.93
CA ALA A 231 0.73 7.09 -12.20
C ALA A 231 -0.09 7.43 -13.46
N TRP A 232 -0.08 8.69 -13.91
CA TRP A 232 -0.78 9.13 -15.13
C TRP A 232 0.05 8.92 -16.39
N GLU A 233 1.37 8.95 -16.34
CA GLU A 233 2.29 8.68 -17.45
C GLU A 233 2.26 7.21 -17.91
#